data_a8826e67cb895c006c8f6d90666d132d
#
_entry.id   a8826e67cb895c006c8f6d90666d132d
#
_cell.length_a   1.000
_cell.length_b   1.000
_cell.length_c   1.000
_cell.angle_alpha   90.00
_cell.angle_beta   90.00
_cell.angle_gamma   90.00
#
_symmetry.space_group_name_H-M   'P 1'
#
loop_
_entity.id
_entity.type
_entity.pdbx_description
1 polymer ?
#
loop_
_entity_poly.entity_id
_entity_poly.type
_entity_poly.pdbx_seq_one_letter_code
_entity_poly.pdbx_strand_id
1 'polypeptide(L)'
;MKQRISLLIAVALALGAIGMALHAAGDPSPTYTTRTLALPDHGKGTITMDYIAYDPETGYVWVPAINVGAVDVVDTSNGSVREISGFATNEVELGGRKRVQGPSGVSIGDGVVYIGDRADSSVCAIDEKTLARKSCGHIDSTPDGVVYVAPTKEVWVTAPRDNSVRILDSTTLAQKDKLTFDGRPEGYAVDAKRGRLYMNYEDKDLTTAIDLKTHKTVAKWPSACGADGPHGISVDQDAGWVFVACSTLAEVLDAGHNGEKLSSIDTGNGVDDLSYSPATHTLYVGAARDARLTVARVEAGGKLSLIAQVPTHEGARNGVVTKDGTVYLAHSSLGQLPGLIVASPTGNRPQH
;
A
#
# COMPACT_ATOMS: atom_id res chain seq x y z
N MET A 1 62.34 -4.81 -78.02
CA MET A 1 61.06 -5.41 -77.64
C MET A 1 60.72 -4.89 -76.24
N LYS A 2 59.81 -3.93 -76.14
CA LYS A 2 59.38 -3.33 -74.88
C LYS A 2 57.93 -3.66 -74.63
N GLN A 3 57.65 -4.53 -73.67
CA GLN A 3 56.29 -4.80 -73.19
C GLN A 3 55.79 -3.69 -72.32
N ARG A 4 54.65 -3.12 -72.63
CA ARG A 4 53.90 -2.15 -71.75
C ARG A 4 52.92 -2.94 -70.90
N ILE A 5 53.07 -2.79 -69.60
CA ILE A 5 52.11 -3.31 -68.60
C ILE A 5 51.10 -2.18 -68.31
N SER A 6 49.86 -2.42 -68.64
CA SER A 6 48.76 -1.53 -68.33
C SER A 6 48.20 -1.86 -66.91
N LEU A 7 48.22 -0.88 -66.00
CA LEU A 7 47.69 -0.97 -64.64
C LEU A 7 46.21 -0.52 -64.65
N LEU A 8 45.31 -1.42 -64.41
CA LEU A 8 43.90 -1.13 -64.20
C LEU A 8 43.66 -0.83 -62.70
N ILE A 9 43.31 0.42 -62.44
CA ILE A 9 42.89 0.83 -61.12
C ILE A 9 41.35 0.62 -60.95
N ALA A 10 40.95 -0.33 -60.15
CA ALA A 10 39.55 -0.51 -59.72
C ALA A 10 39.25 0.40 -58.56
N VAL A 11 38.34 1.37 -58.75
CA VAL A 11 37.80 2.22 -57.68
C VAL A 11 36.58 1.50 -57.08
N ALA A 12 36.70 1.00 -55.89
CA ALA A 12 35.59 0.46 -55.13
C ALA A 12 34.87 1.63 -54.37
N LEU A 13 33.65 1.94 -54.82
CA LEU A 13 32.71 2.82 -54.07
C LEU A 13 32.12 2.07 -52.88
N ALA A 14 32.56 2.39 -51.68
CA ALA A 14 31.90 1.94 -50.43
C ALA A 14 30.72 2.88 -50.13
N LEU A 15 29.49 2.39 -50.37
CA LEU A 15 28.27 2.99 -49.88
C LEU A 15 28.12 2.68 -48.38
N GLY A 16 28.49 3.64 -47.54
CA GLY A 16 28.20 3.59 -46.10
C GLY A 16 26.72 3.84 -45.83
N ALA A 17 25.99 2.79 -45.49
CA ALA A 17 24.64 2.93 -44.92
C ALA A 17 24.75 3.51 -43.53
N ILE A 18 24.42 4.80 -43.37
CA ILE A 18 24.22 5.42 -42.06
C ILE A 18 22.86 4.92 -41.54
N GLY A 19 22.88 3.89 -40.70
CA GLY A 19 21.72 3.47 -39.93
C GLY A 19 21.43 4.53 -38.88
N MET A 20 20.46 5.41 -39.14
CA MET A 20 19.85 6.21 -38.08
C MET A 20 19.11 5.26 -37.13
N ALA A 21 19.70 4.99 -35.96
CA ALA A 21 18.97 4.41 -34.84
C ALA A 21 17.94 5.45 -34.39
N LEU A 22 16.68 5.25 -34.77
CA LEU A 22 15.56 5.93 -34.16
C LEU A 22 15.56 5.50 -32.69
N HIS A 23 16.10 6.33 -31.81
CA HIS A 23 15.79 6.25 -30.39
C HIS A 23 14.31 6.60 -30.29
N ALA A 24 13.47 5.60 -29.99
CA ALA A 24 12.13 5.87 -29.55
C ALA A 24 12.27 6.77 -28.31
N ALA A 25 11.86 8.02 -28.42
CA ALA A 25 11.70 8.88 -27.26
C ALA A 25 10.69 8.16 -26.36
N GLY A 26 11.15 7.61 -25.24
CA GLY A 26 10.25 7.06 -24.23
C GLY A 26 9.27 8.15 -23.84
N ASP A 27 8.02 7.78 -23.62
CA ASP A 27 7.01 8.72 -23.14
C ASP A 27 7.58 9.47 -21.92
N PRO A 28 7.42 10.80 -21.87
CA PRO A 28 7.95 11.56 -20.73
C PRO A 28 7.34 11.00 -19.44
N SER A 29 8.19 10.74 -18.45
CA SER A 29 7.74 10.29 -17.13
C SER A 29 6.66 11.24 -16.60
N PRO A 30 5.55 10.74 -16.05
CA PRO A 30 4.50 11.59 -15.54
C PRO A 30 5.05 12.50 -14.43
N THR A 31 4.73 13.77 -14.50
CA THR A 31 4.92 14.70 -13.40
C THR A 31 3.70 14.65 -12.48
N TYR A 32 3.85 15.08 -11.23
CA TYR A 32 2.75 15.06 -10.25
C TYR A 32 2.51 16.47 -9.71
N THR A 33 1.25 16.81 -9.50
CA THR A 33 0.85 17.95 -8.69
C THR A 33 0.36 17.47 -7.34
N THR A 34 0.67 18.21 -6.27
CA THR A 34 0.22 17.88 -4.91
C THR A 34 -0.70 18.98 -4.38
N ARG A 35 -1.71 18.57 -3.62
CA ARG A 35 -2.58 19.45 -2.83
C ARG A 35 -2.92 18.79 -1.51
N THR A 36 -3.27 19.57 -0.50
CA THR A 36 -3.83 19.05 0.75
C THR A 36 -5.36 19.04 0.68
N LEU A 37 -5.98 17.92 1.08
CA LEU A 37 -7.40 17.80 1.36
C LEU A 37 -7.56 17.73 2.87
N ALA A 38 -8.12 18.78 3.47
CA ALA A 38 -8.33 18.84 4.91
C ALA A 38 -9.43 17.87 5.35
N LEU A 39 -9.24 17.24 6.50
CA LEU A 39 -10.22 16.39 7.17
C LEU A 39 -10.74 17.07 8.45
N PRO A 40 -11.95 16.72 8.92
CA PRO A 40 -12.53 17.27 10.16
C PRO A 40 -11.72 16.86 11.39
N ASP A 41 -11.05 17.79 12.04
CA ASP A 41 -10.24 17.52 13.25
C ASP A 41 -10.97 17.78 14.58
N HIS A 42 -12.18 18.31 14.50
CA HIS A 42 -13.03 18.69 15.65
C HIS A 42 -12.29 19.56 16.69
N GLY A 43 -11.40 20.42 16.20
CA GLY A 43 -10.63 21.34 17.05
C GLY A 43 -9.46 20.68 17.79
N LYS A 44 -9.09 19.45 17.45
CA LYS A 44 -7.94 18.75 18.04
C LYS A 44 -6.61 19.17 17.43
N GLY A 45 -6.63 19.84 16.27
CA GLY A 45 -5.44 20.32 15.56
C GLY A 45 -4.60 19.23 14.90
N THR A 46 -4.87 17.97 15.21
CA THR A 46 -4.23 16.79 14.61
C THR A 46 -5.22 15.66 14.42
N ILE A 47 -5.00 14.84 13.39
CA ILE A 47 -5.72 13.57 13.18
C ILE A 47 -4.67 12.47 13.10
N THR A 48 -4.73 11.49 14.00
CA THR A 48 -3.92 10.29 13.91
C THR A 48 -4.62 9.33 12.97
N MET A 49 -3.93 8.85 11.95
CA MET A 49 -4.45 7.94 10.93
C MET A 49 -3.48 6.77 10.78
N ASP A 50 -4.02 5.63 10.30
CA ASP A 50 -3.21 4.45 10.05
C ASP A 50 -3.63 3.81 8.71
N TYR A 51 -4.15 2.57 8.68
CA TYR A 51 -4.53 1.89 7.45
C TYR A 51 -5.77 2.52 6.82
N ILE A 52 -5.58 3.28 5.73
CA ILE A 52 -6.65 3.83 4.90
C ILE A 52 -6.95 2.87 3.75
N ALA A 53 -8.14 2.96 3.16
CA ALA A 53 -8.53 2.08 2.05
C ALA A 53 -9.22 2.87 0.93
N TYR A 54 -9.01 2.44 -0.31
CA TYR A 54 -9.72 2.95 -1.48
C TYR A 54 -10.70 1.90 -1.99
N ASP A 55 -11.94 2.32 -2.19
CA ASP A 55 -12.98 1.52 -2.83
C ASP A 55 -13.08 1.87 -4.31
N PRO A 56 -12.68 0.98 -5.22
CA PRO A 56 -12.74 1.24 -6.65
C PRO A 56 -14.16 1.18 -7.23
N GLU A 57 -15.17 0.68 -6.50
CA GLU A 57 -16.56 0.62 -6.96
C GLU A 57 -17.30 1.92 -6.67
N THR A 58 -17.14 2.48 -5.49
CA THR A 58 -17.77 3.74 -5.09
C THR A 58 -16.92 4.97 -5.41
N GLY A 59 -15.60 4.78 -5.57
CA GLY A 59 -14.65 5.87 -5.70
C GLY A 59 -14.35 6.58 -4.37
N TYR A 60 -14.59 5.93 -3.23
CA TYR A 60 -14.35 6.51 -1.91
C TYR A 60 -13.00 6.09 -1.33
N VAL A 61 -12.35 7.04 -0.67
CA VAL A 61 -11.23 6.77 0.24
C VAL A 61 -11.75 6.82 1.67
N TRP A 62 -11.52 5.73 2.42
CA TRP A 62 -11.95 5.55 3.79
C TRP A 62 -10.77 5.78 4.73
N VAL A 63 -10.92 6.70 5.66
CA VAL A 63 -9.82 7.22 6.49
C VAL A 63 -10.20 7.13 7.97
N PRO A 64 -9.62 6.19 8.73
CA PRO A 64 -9.83 6.15 10.18
C PRO A 64 -9.18 7.39 10.83
N ALA A 65 -10.00 8.19 11.51
CA ALA A 65 -9.57 9.34 12.32
C ALA A 65 -9.49 8.92 13.80
N ILE A 66 -8.39 8.25 14.15
CA ILE A 66 -8.21 7.49 15.40
C ILE A 66 -8.57 8.32 16.63
N ASN A 67 -7.91 9.47 16.81
CA ASN A 67 -8.09 10.32 17.99
C ASN A 67 -9.38 11.13 17.98
N VAL A 68 -10.10 11.13 16.85
CA VAL A 68 -11.41 11.78 16.71
C VAL A 68 -12.54 10.80 17.06
N GLY A 69 -12.34 9.50 16.87
CA GLY A 69 -13.37 8.46 17.01
C GLY A 69 -14.36 8.46 15.85
N ALA A 70 -13.83 8.67 14.65
CA ALA A 70 -14.59 8.75 13.42
C ALA A 70 -13.88 8.04 12.27
N VAL A 71 -14.61 7.81 11.18
CA VAL A 71 -14.05 7.41 9.89
C VAL A 71 -14.54 8.40 8.86
N ASP A 72 -13.60 9.08 8.21
CA ASP A 72 -13.88 10.00 7.12
C ASP A 72 -13.99 9.24 5.80
N VAL A 73 -14.99 9.60 5.00
CA VAL A 73 -15.26 9.04 3.68
C VAL A 73 -15.11 10.14 2.65
N VAL A 74 -14.02 10.07 1.90
CA VAL A 74 -13.67 11.07 0.88
C VAL A 74 -14.15 10.60 -0.48
N ASP A 75 -15.01 11.36 -1.12
CA ASP A 75 -15.41 11.17 -2.51
C ASP A 75 -14.30 11.68 -3.44
N THR A 76 -13.61 10.78 -4.15
CA THR A 76 -12.48 11.15 -5.01
C THR A 76 -12.88 11.97 -6.23
N SER A 77 -14.15 11.94 -6.62
CA SER A 77 -14.66 12.66 -7.80
C SER A 77 -14.75 14.18 -7.58
N ASN A 78 -15.00 14.61 -6.34
CA ASN A 78 -15.23 16.01 -6.01
C ASN A 78 -14.50 16.51 -4.75
N GLY A 79 -13.88 15.61 -3.99
CA GLY A 79 -13.15 15.91 -2.75
C GLY A 79 -14.04 16.20 -1.55
N SER A 80 -15.34 15.91 -1.62
CA SER A 80 -16.23 16.06 -0.46
C SER A 80 -15.94 15.00 0.59
N VAL A 81 -16.09 15.37 1.86
CA VAL A 81 -15.85 14.48 3.00
C VAL A 81 -17.16 14.28 3.76
N ARG A 82 -17.50 13.01 4.01
CA ARG A 82 -18.56 12.61 4.94
C ARG A 82 -17.94 11.89 6.11
N GLU A 83 -18.50 12.03 7.28
CA GLU A 83 -17.97 11.43 8.50
C GLU A 83 -18.94 10.39 9.07
N ILE A 84 -18.40 9.27 9.50
CA ILE A 84 -19.09 8.26 10.31
C ILE A 84 -18.52 8.36 11.72
N SER A 85 -19.23 8.99 12.61
CA SER A 85 -18.83 9.21 14.00
C SER A 85 -19.28 8.10 14.95
N GLY A 86 -18.94 8.23 16.25
CA GLY A 86 -19.40 7.34 17.31
C GLY A 86 -18.61 6.03 17.42
N PHE A 87 -17.36 6.02 16.96
CA PHE A 87 -16.38 5.00 17.36
C PHE A 87 -15.80 5.32 18.72
N ALA A 88 -15.40 4.27 19.45
CA ALA A 88 -14.81 4.45 20.78
C ALA A 88 -13.46 5.15 20.68
N THR A 89 -13.12 5.90 21.74
CA THR A 89 -11.76 6.41 21.94
C THR A 89 -11.35 6.26 23.39
N ASN A 90 -10.11 5.88 23.64
CA ASN A 90 -9.53 5.85 24.97
C ASN A 90 -8.07 6.34 24.96
N GLU A 91 -7.60 6.89 26.08
CA GLU A 91 -6.20 7.25 26.27
C GLU A 91 -5.46 6.07 26.90
N VAL A 92 -4.32 5.71 26.31
CA VAL A 92 -3.44 4.66 26.80
C VAL A 92 -2.02 5.19 26.91
N GLU A 93 -1.22 4.61 27.80
CA GLU A 93 0.22 4.86 27.87
C GLU A 93 0.97 3.77 27.11
N LEU A 94 1.71 4.17 26.06
CA LEU A 94 2.51 3.27 25.25
C LEU A 94 3.93 3.84 25.11
N GLY A 95 4.92 3.06 25.56
CA GLY A 95 6.32 3.49 25.51
C GLY A 95 6.58 4.80 26.27
N GLY A 96 5.91 5.03 27.42
CA GLY A 96 6.01 6.24 28.22
C GLY A 96 5.37 7.49 27.60
N ARG A 97 4.51 7.32 26.59
CA ARG A 97 3.77 8.40 25.94
C ARG A 97 2.27 8.13 25.97
N LYS A 98 1.49 9.16 26.26
CA LYS A 98 0.05 9.11 26.10
C LYS A 98 -0.33 9.10 24.64
N ARG A 99 -1.19 8.15 24.26
CA ARG A 99 -1.74 8.02 22.90
C ARG A 99 -3.24 7.78 23.00
N VAL A 100 -3.99 8.37 22.07
CA VAL A 100 -5.41 8.06 21.91
C VAL A 100 -5.54 6.89 20.97
N GLN A 101 -6.30 5.89 21.37
CA GLN A 101 -6.75 4.77 20.53
C GLN A 101 -8.16 5.02 20.01
N GLY A 102 -8.51 4.42 18.91
CA GLY A 102 -9.79 4.53 18.21
C GLY A 102 -9.80 3.66 16.96
N PRO A 103 -10.65 3.96 15.96
CA PRO A 103 -10.67 3.25 14.69
C PRO A 103 -9.32 3.40 13.98
N SER A 104 -8.74 2.28 13.50
CA SER A 104 -7.36 2.25 13.00
C SER A 104 -7.16 1.60 11.64
N GLY A 105 -7.94 0.57 11.32
CA GLY A 105 -7.79 -0.18 10.08
C GLY A 105 -9.10 -0.27 9.32
N VAL A 106 -9.03 -0.23 7.99
CA VAL A 106 -10.19 -0.33 7.09
C VAL A 106 -9.93 -1.39 6.03
N SER A 107 -10.94 -2.21 5.76
CA SER A 107 -10.96 -3.10 4.62
C SER A 107 -12.34 -3.15 3.97
N ILE A 108 -12.38 -3.37 2.66
CA ILE A 108 -13.61 -3.30 1.87
C ILE A 108 -13.80 -4.60 1.10
N GLY A 109 -15.02 -5.08 1.07
CA GLY A 109 -15.38 -6.23 0.26
C GLY A 109 -16.85 -6.61 0.35
N ASP A 110 -17.41 -7.05 -0.78
CA ASP A 110 -18.81 -7.50 -0.92
C ASP A 110 -19.83 -6.45 -0.43
N GLY A 111 -19.60 -5.16 -0.71
CA GLY A 111 -20.50 -4.08 -0.32
C GLY A 111 -20.46 -3.72 1.16
N VAL A 112 -19.44 -4.16 1.87
CA VAL A 112 -19.22 -3.92 3.31
C VAL A 112 -17.84 -3.36 3.56
N VAL A 113 -17.77 -2.37 4.44
CA VAL A 113 -16.52 -1.82 4.95
C VAL A 113 -16.33 -2.27 6.39
N TYR A 114 -15.22 -2.92 6.66
CA TYR A 114 -14.84 -3.44 7.97
C TYR A 114 -13.85 -2.48 8.62
N ILE A 115 -14.16 -2.06 9.84
CA ILE A 115 -13.38 -1.06 10.59
C ILE A 115 -12.94 -1.68 11.92
N GLY A 116 -11.64 -1.78 12.14
CA GLY A 116 -11.08 -2.17 13.43
C GLY A 116 -10.99 -0.99 14.37
N ASP A 117 -11.49 -1.11 15.61
CA ASP A 117 -11.39 -0.10 16.64
C ASP A 117 -10.54 -0.60 17.81
N ARG A 118 -9.38 0.04 18.00
CA ARG A 118 -8.42 -0.29 19.06
C ARG A 118 -8.94 0.05 20.46
N ALA A 119 -9.87 1.00 20.58
CA ALA A 119 -10.29 1.51 21.89
C ALA A 119 -11.21 0.55 22.61
N ASP A 120 -12.07 -0.16 21.91
CA ASP A 120 -13.02 -1.12 22.47
C ASP A 120 -12.82 -2.57 22.01
N SER A 121 -11.71 -2.82 21.28
CA SER A 121 -11.38 -4.15 20.77
C SER A 121 -12.47 -4.74 19.87
N SER A 122 -13.03 -3.93 18.99
CA SER A 122 -14.09 -4.34 18.08
C SER A 122 -13.71 -4.27 16.60
N VAL A 123 -14.49 -4.97 15.77
CA VAL A 123 -14.57 -4.79 14.33
C VAL A 123 -15.99 -4.48 13.97
N CYS A 124 -16.23 -3.36 13.29
CA CYS A 124 -17.56 -2.94 12.86
C CYS A 124 -17.74 -3.09 11.35
N ALA A 125 -18.89 -3.56 10.91
CA ALA A 125 -19.32 -3.62 9.52
C ALA A 125 -20.20 -2.41 9.18
N ILE A 126 -19.83 -1.70 8.12
CA ILE A 126 -20.50 -0.51 7.59
C ILE A 126 -21.00 -0.84 6.18
N ASP A 127 -22.18 -0.41 5.81
CA ASP A 127 -22.65 -0.48 4.42
C ASP A 127 -21.90 0.57 3.57
N GLU A 128 -21.23 0.14 2.51
CA GLU A 128 -20.37 1.01 1.71
C GLU A 128 -21.09 2.17 1.01
N LYS A 129 -22.40 2.00 0.73
CA LYS A 129 -23.20 2.97 -0.03
C LYS A 129 -23.98 3.92 0.89
N THR A 130 -24.65 3.34 1.88
CA THR A 130 -25.49 4.11 2.81
C THR A 130 -24.70 4.70 3.97
N LEU A 131 -23.48 4.20 4.22
CA LEU A 131 -22.61 4.51 5.37
C LEU A 131 -23.24 4.14 6.71
N ALA A 132 -24.26 3.31 6.70
CA ALA A 132 -24.93 2.85 7.93
C ALA A 132 -24.11 1.74 8.61
N ARG A 133 -23.92 1.86 9.92
CA ARG A 133 -23.32 0.80 10.73
C ARG A 133 -24.30 -0.37 10.83
N LYS A 134 -23.87 -1.58 10.41
CA LYS A 134 -24.69 -2.80 10.41
C LYS A 134 -24.56 -3.55 11.75
N SER A 135 -23.33 -3.85 12.12
CA SER A 135 -23.01 -4.63 13.33
C SER A 135 -21.58 -4.38 13.76
N CYS A 136 -21.27 -4.76 15.00
CA CYS A 136 -19.88 -4.82 15.50
C CYS A 136 -19.69 -6.15 16.23
N GLY A 137 -18.52 -6.76 16.07
CA GLY A 137 -18.06 -7.94 16.81
C GLY A 137 -16.85 -7.58 17.66
N HIS A 138 -16.77 -8.16 18.87
CA HIS A 138 -15.59 -7.99 19.74
C HIS A 138 -14.57 -9.09 19.50
N ILE A 139 -13.30 -8.75 19.64
CA ILE A 139 -12.18 -9.69 19.68
C ILE A 139 -11.48 -9.61 21.04
N ASP A 140 -10.82 -10.70 21.43
CA ASP A 140 -10.08 -10.79 22.71
C ASP A 140 -8.67 -10.20 22.61
N SER A 141 -8.47 -9.14 21.80
CA SER A 141 -7.22 -8.43 21.60
C SER A 141 -7.46 -7.03 21.04
N THR A 142 -6.40 -6.25 20.86
CA THR A 142 -6.46 -4.93 20.22
C THR A 142 -6.29 -5.10 18.70
N PRO A 143 -7.30 -4.80 17.87
CA PRO A 143 -7.16 -4.84 16.42
C PRO A 143 -6.18 -3.79 15.94
N ASP A 144 -5.46 -4.10 14.87
CA ASP A 144 -4.56 -3.20 14.19
C ASP A 144 -4.96 -3.06 12.73
N GLY A 145 -4.49 -3.94 11.87
CA GLY A 145 -4.94 -4.04 10.50
C GLY A 145 -6.15 -4.97 10.36
N VAL A 146 -6.98 -4.68 9.36
CA VAL A 146 -8.17 -5.46 9.03
C VAL A 146 -8.15 -5.77 7.55
N VAL A 147 -8.41 -7.01 7.15
CA VAL A 147 -8.51 -7.41 5.75
C VAL A 147 -9.67 -8.37 5.48
N TYR A 148 -10.48 -8.02 4.48
CA TYR A 148 -11.51 -8.92 3.96
C TYR A 148 -10.89 -9.94 3.02
N VAL A 149 -11.17 -11.21 3.26
CA VAL A 149 -10.67 -12.36 2.50
C VAL A 149 -11.82 -12.95 1.69
N ALA A 150 -12.00 -12.47 0.47
CA ALA A 150 -13.11 -12.84 -0.40
C ALA A 150 -13.25 -14.36 -0.65
N PRO A 151 -12.17 -15.15 -0.88
CA PRO A 151 -12.27 -16.57 -1.14
C PRO A 151 -12.89 -17.41 0.00
N THR A 152 -12.74 -16.96 1.25
CA THR A 152 -13.24 -17.69 2.44
C THR A 152 -14.39 -16.97 3.15
N LYS A 153 -14.76 -15.76 2.69
CA LYS A 153 -15.75 -14.89 3.32
C LYS A 153 -15.41 -14.66 4.80
N GLU A 154 -14.19 -14.23 5.03
CA GLU A 154 -13.65 -13.98 6.36
C GLU A 154 -13.08 -12.56 6.45
N VAL A 155 -13.01 -12.06 7.67
CA VAL A 155 -12.28 -10.83 8.03
C VAL A 155 -11.13 -11.24 8.93
N TRP A 156 -9.91 -11.00 8.46
CA TRP A 156 -8.71 -11.27 9.23
C TRP A 156 -8.22 -9.98 9.87
N VAL A 157 -7.84 -10.06 11.13
CA VAL A 157 -7.50 -8.90 11.96
C VAL A 157 -6.16 -9.14 12.61
N THR A 158 -5.17 -8.33 12.27
CA THR A 158 -3.86 -8.37 12.95
C THR A 158 -3.99 -7.80 14.36
N ALA A 159 -3.31 -8.43 15.31
CA ALA A 159 -3.26 -8.06 16.71
C ALA A 159 -1.82 -8.15 17.22
N PRO A 160 -0.98 -7.14 16.91
CA PRO A 160 0.46 -7.19 17.19
C PRO A 160 0.80 -7.22 18.69
N ARG A 161 -0.12 -6.79 19.56
CA ARG A 161 0.10 -6.81 21.01
C ARG A 161 0.23 -8.21 21.62
N ASP A 162 -0.41 -9.20 21.01
CA ASP A 162 -0.34 -10.60 21.44
C ASP A 162 0.17 -11.55 20.32
N ASN A 163 0.86 -10.98 19.33
CA ASN A 163 1.46 -11.70 18.21
C ASN A 163 0.50 -12.64 17.50
N SER A 164 -0.67 -12.13 17.11
CA SER A 164 -1.73 -12.98 16.58
C SER A 164 -2.53 -12.34 15.47
N VAL A 165 -3.30 -13.18 14.77
CA VAL A 165 -4.36 -12.78 13.84
C VAL A 165 -5.67 -13.42 14.32
N ARG A 166 -6.74 -12.63 14.37
CA ARG A 166 -8.11 -13.12 14.59
C ARG A 166 -8.78 -13.31 13.24
N ILE A 167 -9.49 -14.42 13.10
CA ILE A 167 -10.26 -14.72 11.89
C ILE A 167 -11.74 -14.70 12.27
N LEU A 168 -12.49 -13.79 11.63
CA LEU A 168 -13.90 -13.59 11.88
C LEU A 168 -14.72 -14.04 10.68
N ASP A 169 -15.93 -14.48 10.91
CA ASP A 169 -16.94 -14.62 9.85
C ASP A 169 -17.34 -13.24 9.34
N SER A 170 -17.32 -13.00 8.04
CA SER A 170 -17.56 -11.68 7.47
C SER A 170 -18.99 -11.16 7.63
N THR A 171 -19.95 -12.04 7.88
CA THR A 171 -21.38 -11.68 8.02
C THR A 171 -21.75 -11.40 9.47
N THR A 172 -21.32 -12.28 10.37
CA THR A 172 -21.71 -12.24 11.79
C THR A 172 -20.68 -11.54 12.66
N LEU A 173 -19.46 -11.36 12.17
CA LEU A 173 -18.27 -10.91 12.91
C LEU A 173 -17.92 -11.79 14.12
N ALA A 174 -18.46 -12.99 14.18
CA ALA A 174 -18.09 -13.97 15.19
C ALA A 174 -16.66 -14.49 14.90
N GLN A 175 -15.84 -14.56 15.94
CA GLN A 175 -14.50 -15.12 15.82
C GLN A 175 -14.58 -16.63 15.51
N LYS A 176 -13.94 -17.06 14.43
CA LYS A 176 -13.84 -18.45 13.97
C LYS A 176 -12.54 -19.11 14.39
N ASP A 177 -11.43 -18.34 14.35
CA ASP A 177 -10.09 -18.88 14.60
C ASP A 177 -9.17 -17.81 15.17
N LYS A 178 -8.04 -18.28 15.73
CA LYS A 178 -6.92 -17.46 16.22
C LYS A 178 -5.60 -18.09 15.82
N LEU A 179 -4.82 -17.35 15.05
CA LEU A 179 -3.45 -17.72 14.72
C LEU A 179 -2.48 -17.00 15.65
N THR A 180 -1.53 -17.73 16.20
CA THR A 180 -0.48 -17.17 17.08
C THR A 180 0.87 -17.36 16.42
N PHE A 181 1.72 -16.34 16.51
CA PHE A 181 3.02 -16.31 15.85
C PHE A 181 4.15 -16.04 16.84
N ASP A 182 5.37 -16.28 16.40
CA ASP A 182 6.60 -15.97 17.14
C ASP A 182 7.15 -14.56 16.84
N GLY A 183 6.44 -13.79 15.99
CA GLY A 183 6.75 -12.43 15.59
C GLY A 183 5.53 -11.54 15.62
N ARG A 184 5.74 -10.22 15.56
CA ARG A 184 4.70 -9.19 15.61
C ARG A 184 4.10 -8.95 14.22
N PRO A 185 2.82 -9.34 13.98
CA PRO A 185 2.15 -9.08 12.70
C PRO A 185 2.08 -7.58 12.39
N GLU A 186 2.41 -7.23 11.16
CA GLU A 186 2.33 -5.85 10.65
C GLU A 186 1.58 -5.85 9.31
N GLY A 187 2.13 -5.31 8.24
CA GLY A 187 1.50 -5.26 6.92
C GLY A 187 1.08 -6.62 6.38
N TYR A 188 0.00 -6.63 5.62
CA TYR A 188 -0.62 -7.84 5.07
C TYR A 188 -1.21 -7.58 3.68
N ALA A 189 -1.22 -8.63 2.83
CA ALA A 189 -1.86 -8.60 1.52
C ALA A 189 -2.45 -9.98 1.16
N VAL A 190 -3.64 -9.96 0.53
CA VAL A 190 -4.32 -11.18 0.07
C VAL A 190 -4.00 -11.46 -1.38
N ASP A 191 -3.46 -12.64 -1.65
CA ASP A 191 -3.36 -13.24 -2.98
C ASP A 191 -4.45 -14.30 -3.14
N ALA A 192 -5.59 -13.89 -3.66
CA ALA A 192 -6.73 -14.79 -3.88
C ALA A 192 -6.43 -15.83 -4.95
N LYS A 193 -5.58 -15.52 -5.95
CA LYS A 193 -5.20 -16.45 -7.01
C LYS A 193 -4.40 -17.63 -6.49
N ARG A 194 -3.49 -17.38 -5.54
CA ARG A 194 -2.65 -18.41 -4.92
C ARG A 194 -3.24 -18.95 -3.64
N GLY A 195 -4.37 -18.37 -3.17
CA GLY A 195 -5.00 -18.72 -1.90
C GLY A 195 -4.09 -18.46 -0.70
N ARG A 196 -3.43 -17.32 -0.68
CA ARG A 196 -2.46 -16.92 0.36
C ARG A 196 -2.78 -15.56 0.94
N LEU A 197 -2.48 -15.40 2.21
CA LEU A 197 -2.22 -14.10 2.83
C LEU A 197 -0.72 -14.00 3.08
N TYR A 198 -0.12 -12.94 2.59
CA TYR A 198 1.25 -12.57 2.95
C TYR A 198 1.20 -11.57 4.09
N MET A 199 2.09 -11.73 5.07
CA MET A 199 2.13 -10.90 6.26
C MET A 199 3.57 -10.70 6.73
N ASN A 200 3.93 -9.47 7.07
CA ASN A 200 5.23 -9.12 7.60
C ASN A 200 5.26 -9.29 9.12
N TYR A 201 6.45 -9.65 9.65
CA TYR A 201 6.77 -9.54 11.07
C TYR A 201 7.79 -8.43 11.26
N GLU A 202 7.33 -7.30 11.77
CA GLU A 202 8.12 -6.10 11.96
C GLU A 202 9.39 -6.35 12.82
N ASP A 203 9.28 -7.17 13.85
CA ASP A 203 10.36 -7.49 14.79
C ASP A 203 11.26 -8.67 14.38
N LYS A 204 11.09 -9.23 13.18
CA LYS A 204 11.80 -10.45 12.74
C LYS A 204 12.48 -10.34 11.38
N ASP A 205 12.39 -9.22 10.69
CA ASP A 205 12.84 -9.07 9.29
C ASP A 205 12.36 -10.22 8.40
N LEU A 206 11.05 -10.53 8.45
CA LEU A 206 10.47 -11.74 7.89
C LEU A 206 9.10 -11.46 7.27
N THR A 207 8.88 -12.00 6.08
CA THR A 207 7.55 -12.14 5.45
C THR A 207 7.09 -13.59 5.55
N THR A 208 5.82 -13.81 5.89
CA THR A 208 5.21 -15.14 5.97
C THR A 208 4.07 -15.29 4.98
N ALA A 209 3.90 -16.50 4.45
CA ALA A 209 2.73 -16.88 3.64
C ALA A 209 1.84 -17.82 4.44
N ILE A 210 0.54 -17.48 4.53
CA ILE A 210 -0.47 -18.24 5.26
C ILE A 210 -1.51 -18.73 4.25
N ASP A 211 -1.87 -20.01 4.30
CA ASP A 211 -2.90 -20.58 3.45
C ASP A 211 -4.30 -20.15 3.94
N LEU A 212 -5.09 -19.55 3.04
CA LEU A 212 -6.40 -18.96 3.37
C LEU A 212 -7.44 -19.98 3.84
N LYS A 213 -7.35 -21.25 3.39
CA LYS A 213 -8.34 -22.29 3.72
C LYS A 213 -8.00 -23.06 4.98
N THR A 214 -6.70 -23.31 5.18
CA THR A 214 -6.23 -24.13 6.30
C THR A 214 -5.74 -23.32 7.47
N HIS A 215 -5.58 -22.01 7.29
CA HIS A 215 -5.04 -21.04 8.25
C HIS A 215 -3.60 -21.39 8.73
N LYS A 216 -2.86 -22.16 7.94
CA LYS A 216 -1.50 -22.60 8.30
C LYS A 216 -0.45 -21.75 7.60
N THR A 217 0.60 -21.40 8.32
CA THR A 217 1.82 -20.89 7.71
C THR A 217 2.42 -21.95 6.79
N VAL A 218 2.61 -21.59 5.52
CA VAL A 218 3.13 -22.49 4.48
C VAL A 218 4.52 -22.09 4.00
N ALA A 219 4.94 -20.84 4.23
CA ALA A 219 6.29 -20.38 3.96
C ALA A 219 6.68 -19.21 4.88
N LYS A 220 7.99 -19.03 5.07
CA LYS A 220 8.58 -17.86 5.73
C LYS A 220 9.82 -17.46 4.94
N TRP A 221 9.92 -16.17 4.61
CA TRP A 221 10.99 -15.61 3.79
C TRP A 221 11.68 -14.44 4.48
N PRO A 222 13.02 -14.35 4.43
CA PRO A 222 13.70 -13.11 4.84
C PRO A 222 13.23 -11.93 3.98
N SER A 223 12.92 -10.81 4.62
CA SER A 223 12.52 -9.59 3.91
C SER A 223 13.69 -8.67 3.58
N ALA A 224 14.89 -8.96 4.11
CA ALA A 224 16.11 -8.17 3.88
C ALA A 224 15.95 -6.65 4.13
N CYS A 225 15.02 -6.26 5.01
CA CYS A 225 14.77 -4.88 5.45
C CYS A 225 15.77 -4.43 6.55
N GLY A 226 16.43 -5.38 7.21
CA GLY A 226 17.37 -5.12 8.28
C GLY A 226 16.73 -4.96 9.66
N ALA A 227 17.37 -4.17 10.53
CA ALA A 227 17.00 -4.09 11.95
C ALA A 227 15.63 -3.49 12.24
N ASP A 228 15.13 -2.62 11.35
CA ASP A 228 13.82 -1.99 11.50
C ASP A 228 12.67 -2.89 11.01
N GLY A 229 13.01 -4.00 10.36
CA GLY A 229 12.06 -4.97 9.83
C GLY A 229 11.20 -4.48 8.66
N PRO A 230 10.36 -5.36 8.11
CA PRO A 230 9.38 -5.02 7.09
C PRO A 230 8.11 -4.46 7.71
N HIS A 231 7.49 -3.49 7.02
CA HIS A 231 6.25 -2.83 7.41
C HIS A 231 5.09 -3.23 6.48
N GLY A 232 4.60 -2.29 5.66
CA GLY A 232 3.52 -2.52 4.71
C GLY A 232 3.85 -3.52 3.62
N ILE A 233 2.81 -4.06 2.98
CA ILE A 233 2.93 -5.10 1.96
C ILE A 233 1.79 -4.97 0.93
N SER A 234 2.10 -5.20 -0.34
CA SER A 234 1.12 -5.31 -1.41
C SER A 234 1.48 -6.46 -2.34
N VAL A 235 0.58 -6.83 -3.27
CA VAL A 235 0.79 -8.00 -4.13
C VAL A 235 0.32 -7.75 -5.56
N ASP A 236 1.14 -8.17 -6.53
CA ASP A 236 0.70 -8.42 -7.90
C ASP A 236 0.26 -9.88 -8.01
N GLN A 237 -1.06 -10.10 -7.97
CA GLN A 237 -1.63 -11.45 -8.01
C GLN A 237 -1.43 -12.13 -9.36
N ASP A 238 -1.22 -11.38 -10.46
CA ASP A 238 -0.99 -11.94 -11.78
C ASP A 238 0.41 -12.50 -11.91
N ALA A 239 1.39 -11.72 -11.54
CA ALA A 239 2.80 -12.12 -11.57
C ALA A 239 3.20 -12.99 -10.36
N GLY A 240 2.54 -12.83 -9.21
CA GLY A 240 2.93 -13.46 -7.95
C GLY A 240 4.07 -12.73 -7.26
N TRP A 241 4.15 -11.43 -7.46
CA TRP A 241 5.15 -10.61 -6.81
C TRP A 241 4.58 -9.99 -5.54
N VAL A 242 5.36 -10.06 -4.48
CA VAL A 242 5.05 -9.49 -3.18
C VAL A 242 5.94 -8.27 -2.98
N PHE A 243 5.33 -7.10 -2.85
CA PHE A 243 6.02 -5.83 -2.59
C PHE A 243 6.08 -5.61 -1.09
N VAL A 244 7.27 -5.37 -0.56
CA VAL A 244 7.51 -5.17 0.86
C VAL A 244 8.08 -3.79 1.10
N ALA A 245 7.46 -3.03 2.00
CA ALA A 245 7.97 -1.76 2.48
C ALA A 245 8.97 -2.00 3.60
N CYS A 246 10.18 -1.48 3.44
CA CYS A 246 11.16 -1.34 4.51
C CYS A 246 11.30 0.12 4.90
N SER A 247 11.88 0.46 6.04
CA SER A 247 11.97 1.85 6.54
C SER A 247 12.57 2.86 5.56
N THR A 248 13.41 2.40 4.59
CA THR A 248 14.12 3.28 3.64
C THR A 248 14.06 2.83 2.18
N LEU A 249 13.52 1.65 1.92
CA LEU A 249 13.43 1.06 0.59
C LEU A 249 12.15 0.25 0.41
N ALA A 250 11.82 -0.08 -0.83
CA ALA A 250 10.83 -1.10 -1.16
C ALA A 250 11.49 -2.21 -1.96
N GLU A 251 11.04 -3.45 -1.76
CA GLU A 251 11.56 -4.61 -2.46
C GLU A 251 10.47 -5.49 -3.06
N VAL A 252 10.86 -6.35 -4.00
CA VAL A 252 10.00 -7.31 -4.68
C VAL A 252 10.49 -8.71 -4.37
N LEU A 253 9.60 -9.53 -3.80
CA LEU A 253 9.82 -10.95 -3.55
C LEU A 253 8.98 -11.78 -4.52
N ASP A 254 9.51 -12.90 -5.01
CA ASP A 254 8.78 -13.83 -5.88
C ASP A 254 8.14 -14.96 -5.06
N ALA A 255 6.82 -14.92 -4.94
CA ALA A 255 6.07 -15.97 -4.24
C ALA A 255 6.13 -17.33 -4.94
N GLY A 256 6.37 -17.35 -6.26
CA GLY A 256 6.53 -18.59 -7.04
C GLY A 256 7.89 -19.27 -6.82
N HIS A 257 8.89 -18.50 -6.39
CA HIS A 257 10.26 -18.98 -6.15
C HIS A 257 10.69 -18.81 -4.68
N ASN A 258 9.79 -19.19 -3.78
CA ASN A 258 10.05 -19.23 -2.33
C ASN A 258 10.55 -17.90 -1.73
N GLY A 259 9.99 -16.78 -2.20
CA GLY A 259 10.32 -15.44 -1.72
C GLY A 259 11.69 -14.94 -2.17
N GLU A 260 12.21 -15.42 -3.30
CA GLU A 260 13.44 -14.88 -3.90
C GLU A 260 13.29 -13.38 -4.14
N LYS A 261 14.28 -12.59 -3.67
CA LYS A 261 14.31 -11.14 -3.91
C LYS A 261 14.68 -10.83 -5.34
N LEU A 262 13.77 -10.22 -6.08
CA LEU A 262 13.97 -9.86 -7.49
C LEU A 262 14.66 -8.51 -7.64
N SER A 263 14.25 -7.52 -6.85
CA SER A 263 14.81 -6.17 -6.91
C SER A 263 14.48 -5.36 -5.65
N SER A 264 15.09 -4.18 -5.54
CA SER A 264 14.72 -3.15 -4.56
C SER A 264 14.98 -1.75 -5.11
N ILE A 265 14.36 -0.73 -4.47
CA ILE A 265 14.51 0.68 -4.82
C ILE A 265 14.53 1.53 -3.54
N ASP A 266 15.41 2.54 -3.50
CA ASP A 266 15.42 3.53 -2.42
C ASP A 266 14.18 4.40 -2.48
N THR A 267 13.51 4.56 -1.35
CA THR A 267 12.26 5.32 -1.24
C THR A 267 12.37 6.56 -0.35
N GLY A 268 13.36 6.61 0.50
CA GLY A 268 13.54 7.62 1.54
C GLY A 268 13.13 7.11 2.92
N ASN A 269 13.42 7.89 3.95
CA ASN A 269 13.25 7.49 5.35
C ASN A 269 11.81 7.65 5.85
N GLY A 270 11.39 6.72 6.71
CA GLY A 270 10.10 6.76 7.39
C GLY A 270 8.96 6.19 6.57
N VAL A 271 9.25 5.20 5.75
CA VAL A 271 8.26 4.37 5.08
C VAL A 271 7.55 3.51 6.13
N ASP A 272 6.25 3.33 5.95
CA ASP A 272 5.39 2.52 6.78
C ASP A 272 4.51 1.59 5.93
N ASP A 273 4.00 2.10 4.82
CA ASP A 273 3.14 1.35 3.92
C ASP A 273 3.47 1.66 2.46
N LEU A 274 2.92 0.87 1.55
CA LEU A 274 3.04 1.03 0.11
C LEU A 274 1.76 0.61 -0.61
N SER A 275 1.55 1.17 -1.81
CA SER A 275 0.42 0.82 -2.67
C SER A 275 0.89 0.41 -4.05
N TYR A 276 0.25 -0.58 -4.63
CA TYR A 276 0.49 -1.03 -5.99
C TYR A 276 -0.75 -0.87 -6.86
N SER A 277 -0.55 -0.33 -8.06
CA SER A 277 -1.57 -0.27 -9.11
C SER A 277 -1.32 -1.36 -10.15
N PRO A 278 -2.12 -2.42 -10.21
CA PRO A 278 -1.96 -3.46 -11.24
C PRO A 278 -2.28 -2.95 -12.65
N ALA A 279 -3.14 -1.93 -12.77
CA ALA A 279 -3.51 -1.35 -14.06
C ALA A 279 -2.35 -0.61 -14.75
N THR A 280 -1.45 -0.02 -13.99
CA THR A 280 -0.31 0.75 -14.51
C THR A 280 1.04 0.10 -14.19
N HIS A 281 1.05 -1.04 -13.50
CA HIS A 281 2.26 -1.70 -12.98
C HIS A 281 3.17 -0.69 -12.23
N THR A 282 2.57 0.07 -11.31
CA THR A 282 3.27 1.15 -10.61
C THR A 282 3.13 0.99 -9.10
N LEU A 283 4.26 1.13 -8.41
CA LEU A 283 4.39 1.10 -6.96
C LEU A 283 4.50 2.54 -6.44
N TYR A 284 3.81 2.83 -5.35
CA TYR A 284 3.76 4.14 -4.69
C TYR A 284 4.15 3.99 -3.22
N VAL A 285 5.16 4.74 -2.77
CA VAL A 285 5.73 4.59 -1.43
C VAL A 285 5.95 5.95 -0.78
N GLY A 286 5.19 6.24 0.27
CA GLY A 286 5.32 7.46 1.05
C GLY A 286 6.42 7.35 2.12
N ALA A 287 7.36 8.31 2.15
CA ALA A 287 8.45 8.38 3.10
C ALA A 287 8.26 9.60 4.01
N ALA A 288 7.72 9.37 5.21
CA ALA A 288 7.28 10.41 6.14
C ALA A 288 8.38 11.37 6.58
N ARG A 289 9.59 10.87 6.88
CA ARG A 289 10.70 11.71 7.37
C ARG A 289 11.35 12.53 6.27
N ASP A 290 11.39 11.98 5.05
CA ASP A 290 11.97 12.66 3.89
C ASP A 290 10.93 13.48 3.11
N ALA A 291 9.68 13.54 3.57
CA ALA A 291 8.57 14.30 2.97
C ALA A 291 8.44 14.02 1.46
N ARG A 292 8.40 12.76 1.08
CA ARG A 292 8.51 12.36 -0.33
C ARG A 292 7.63 11.14 -0.64
N LEU A 293 7.02 11.14 -1.83
CA LEU A 293 6.39 9.98 -2.43
C LEU A 293 7.29 9.48 -3.57
N THR A 294 7.77 8.26 -3.45
CA THR A 294 8.47 7.56 -4.54
C THR A 294 7.46 6.82 -5.40
N VAL A 295 7.54 7.06 -6.71
CA VAL A 295 6.73 6.38 -7.74
C VAL A 295 7.68 5.54 -8.58
N ALA A 296 7.47 4.23 -8.62
CA ALA A 296 8.33 3.28 -9.32
C ALA A 296 7.52 2.39 -10.26
N ARG A 297 8.03 2.17 -11.46
CA ARG A 297 7.50 1.17 -12.40
C ARG A 297 7.96 -0.21 -11.98
N VAL A 298 7.04 -1.15 -12.04
CA VAL A 298 7.34 -2.58 -11.92
C VAL A 298 7.44 -3.15 -13.32
N GLU A 299 8.65 -3.45 -13.73
CA GLU A 299 8.97 -3.96 -15.07
C GLU A 299 8.91 -5.50 -15.10
N ALA A 300 9.03 -6.06 -16.30
CA ALA A 300 9.14 -7.51 -16.48
C ALA A 300 10.26 -8.09 -15.60
N GLY A 301 9.98 -9.25 -14.99
CA GLY A 301 10.90 -9.90 -14.05
C GLY A 301 10.96 -9.24 -12.68
N GLY A 302 10.00 -8.38 -12.33
CA GLY A 302 9.91 -7.75 -10.99
C GLY A 302 10.95 -6.65 -10.73
N LYS A 303 11.61 -6.13 -11.76
CA LYS A 303 12.57 -5.03 -11.62
C LYS A 303 11.84 -3.73 -11.31
N LEU A 304 12.33 -2.98 -10.32
CA LEU A 304 11.85 -1.64 -10.01
C LEU A 304 12.68 -0.57 -10.71
N SER A 305 12.01 0.40 -11.35
CA SER A 305 12.65 1.58 -11.93
C SER A 305 11.94 2.85 -11.50
N LEU A 306 12.71 3.86 -11.12
CA LEU A 306 12.19 5.15 -10.66
C LEU A 306 11.45 5.87 -11.79
N ILE A 307 10.20 6.26 -11.53
CA ILE A 307 9.41 7.15 -12.40
C ILE A 307 9.51 8.59 -11.89
N ALA A 308 9.23 8.81 -10.61
CA ALA A 308 9.22 10.13 -10.01
C ALA A 308 9.51 10.08 -8.50
N GLN A 309 10.04 11.18 -7.98
CA GLN A 309 10.06 11.51 -6.57
C GLN A 309 9.25 12.80 -6.38
N VAL A 310 8.11 12.68 -5.71
CA VAL A 310 7.13 13.77 -5.56
C VAL A 310 7.28 14.37 -4.17
N PRO A 311 7.57 15.66 -4.02
CA PRO A 311 7.59 16.30 -2.70
C PRO A 311 6.22 16.21 -2.02
N THR A 312 6.22 15.82 -0.75
CA THR A 312 5.04 15.76 0.11
C THR A 312 5.27 16.60 1.38
N HIS A 313 4.64 16.23 2.49
CA HIS A 313 4.88 16.85 3.78
C HIS A 313 5.48 15.82 4.75
N GLU A 314 6.31 16.28 5.69
CA GLU A 314 6.82 15.43 6.77
C GLU A 314 5.65 14.80 7.53
N GLY A 315 5.70 13.48 7.73
CA GLY A 315 4.63 12.70 8.33
C GLY A 315 3.66 12.04 7.36
N ALA A 316 3.68 12.37 6.07
CA ALA A 316 2.85 11.72 5.06
C ALA A 316 3.44 10.35 4.66
N ARG A 317 2.71 9.25 4.91
CA ARG A 317 3.23 7.89 4.68
C ARG A 317 2.19 6.90 4.20
N ASN A 318 1.20 6.51 5.00
CA ASN A 318 0.23 5.49 4.64
C ASN A 318 -0.71 6.01 3.57
N GLY A 319 -0.89 5.27 2.50
CA GLY A 319 -1.63 5.79 1.37
C GLY A 319 -2.30 4.74 0.51
N VAL A 320 -3.15 5.21 -0.37
CA VAL A 320 -3.84 4.41 -1.38
C VAL A 320 -3.72 5.07 -2.75
N VAL A 321 -3.80 4.26 -3.81
CA VAL A 321 -3.81 4.73 -5.19
C VAL A 321 -5.16 4.43 -5.85
N THR A 322 -5.71 5.41 -6.52
CA THR A 322 -6.95 5.28 -7.29
C THR A 322 -6.70 4.72 -8.70
N LYS A 323 -7.77 4.38 -9.41
CA LYS A 323 -7.69 3.84 -10.79
C LYS A 323 -6.97 4.75 -11.78
N ASP A 324 -7.04 6.07 -11.58
CA ASP A 324 -6.39 7.08 -12.43
C ASP A 324 -4.95 7.42 -12.01
N GLY A 325 -4.41 6.71 -11.02
CA GLY A 325 -3.06 6.92 -10.50
C GLY A 325 -2.91 8.08 -9.52
N THR A 326 -4.02 8.67 -9.07
CA THR A 326 -4.01 9.65 -7.99
C THR A 326 -3.74 8.94 -6.66
N VAL A 327 -2.79 9.46 -5.88
CA VAL A 327 -2.40 8.92 -4.58
C VAL A 327 -2.94 9.81 -3.47
N TYR A 328 -3.55 9.19 -2.47
CA TYR A 328 -3.99 9.83 -1.22
C TYR A 328 -3.10 9.33 -0.10
N LEU A 329 -2.33 10.22 0.53
CA LEU A 329 -1.42 9.91 1.64
C LEU A 329 -1.93 10.53 2.92
N ALA A 330 -2.06 9.74 3.98
CA ALA A 330 -2.43 10.21 5.30
C ALA A 330 -1.37 11.16 5.88
N HIS A 331 -1.81 12.31 6.40
CA HIS A 331 -0.97 13.35 6.96
C HIS A 331 -1.56 13.94 8.23
N SER A 332 -0.93 13.70 9.37
CA SER A 332 -1.46 14.04 10.70
C SER A 332 -1.16 15.44 11.22
N SER A 333 -0.59 16.35 10.43
CA SER A 333 -0.41 17.77 10.72
C SER A 333 0.92 18.23 11.32
N LEU A 334 2.05 17.83 10.84
CA LEU A 334 3.33 18.43 11.27
C LEU A 334 3.47 19.90 10.77
N GLY A 335 2.78 20.82 11.44
CA GLY A 335 2.75 22.24 11.07
C GLY A 335 1.85 22.60 9.89
N GLN A 336 1.01 21.68 9.46
CA GLN A 336 0.00 21.83 8.39
C GLN A 336 -1.39 21.45 8.93
N LEU A 337 -2.44 21.70 8.17
CA LEU A 337 -3.76 21.13 8.51
C LEU A 337 -3.73 19.61 8.37
N PRO A 338 -4.34 18.86 9.30
CA PRO A 338 -4.43 17.40 9.17
C PRO A 338 -5.33 17.04 7.98
N GLY A 339 -5.00 15.96 7.30
CA GLY A 339 -5.77 15.54 6.14
C GLY A 339 -5.01 14.57 5.24
N LEU A 340 -5.29 14.64 3.96
CA LEU A 340 -4.64 13.83 2.95
C LEU A 340 -3.80 14.71 2.01
N ILE A 341 -2.59 14.28 1.73
CA ILE A 341 -1.85 14.78 0.58
C ILE A 341 -2.36 14.04 -0.64
N VAL A 342 -2.90 14.77 -1.60
CA VAL A 342 -3.40 14.24 -2.87
C VAL A 342 -2.37 14.53 -3.94
N ALA A 343 -1.69 13.50 -4.44
CA ALA A 343 -0.73 13.59 -5.53
C ALA A 343 -1.35 13.04 -6.81
N SER A 344 -1.59 13.91 -7.79
CA SER A 344 -2.22 13.53 -9.07
C SER A 344 -1.22 13.61 -10.21
N PRO A 345 -1.15 12.59 -11.10
CA PRO A 345 -0.30 12.64 -12.27
C PRO A 345 -0.75 13.75 -13.23
N THR A 346 0.23 14.54 -13.72
CA THR A 346 0.01 15.57 -14.76
C THR A 346 0.58 15.05 -16.06
N GLY A 347 -0.26 14.77 -17.04
CA GLY A 347 0.13 14.28 -18.35
C GLY A 347 -0.87 13.26 -18.87
N ASN A 348 -1.29 13.42 -20.10
CA ASN A 348 -2.26 12.65 -20.87
C ASN A 348 -3.13 11.65 -20.07
N ARG A 349 -4.26 12.13 -19.57
CA ARG A 349 -5.36 11.20 -19.29
C ARG A 349 -5.70 10.53 -20.61
N PRO A 350 -5.72 9.20 -20.70
CA PRO A 350 -6.38 8.55 -21.81
C PRO A 350 -7.82 9.06 -21.82
N GLN A 351 -8.22 9.77 -22.87
CA GLN A 351 -9.62 10.09 -23.10
C GLN A 351 -10.28 8.75 -23.44
N HIS A 352 -11.09 8.24 -22.53
CA HIS A 352 -12.00 7.13 -22.78
C HIS A 352 -13.31 7.64 -23.37
#